data_8c33bd4fba795cf35c14de8f8843ae82
#
_entry.id   8c33bd4fba795cf35c14de8f8843ae82
#
_cell.length_a   1.000
_cell.length_b   1.000
_cell.length_c   1.000
_cell.angle_alpha   90.00
_cell.angle_beta   90.00
_cell.angle_gamma   90.00
#
_symmetry.space_group_name_H-M   'P 1'
#
loop_
_entity.id
_entity.type
_entity.pdbx_description
1 polymer ?
#
loop_
_entity_poly.entity_id
_entity_poly.type
_entity_poly.pdbx_seq_one_letter_code
_entity_poly.pdbx_strand_id
1 'polypeptide(L)'
;MKSTETFDVREIRRKLGLNQSQFWSKIGVTQSGGSRYESGRNIPRPVQALLRLVHIEQIDINKVKKEDVEVAEFLKASNPDLFKTLKKEARAKRKERTSR
;
A
#
# COMPACT_ATOMS: atom_id res chain seq x y z
N MET A 1 9.21 11.26 17.11
CA MET A 1 9.05 10.47 16.82
C MET A 1 9.52 9.95 15.99
N LYS A 2 9.91 9.65 15.75
CA LYS A 2 10.37 9.02 14.95
C LYS A 2 9.83 8.05 14.43
N SER A 3 9.27 7.58 14.88
CA SER A 3 8.91 6.41 14.58
C SER A 3 8.21 6.20 13.36
N THR A 4 7.41 6.98 12.95
CA THR A 4 6.67 6.72 11.80
C THR A 4 7.52 6.45 10.64
N GLU A 5 8.60 7.14 10.60
CA GLU A 5 9.47 6.95 9.51
C GLU A 5 10.28 5.73 9.71
N THR A 6 10.12 5.06 10.83
CA THR A 6 10.93 3.92 11.12
C THR A 6 10.19 2.61 11.01
N PHE A 7 9.11 2.55 10.22
CA PHE A 7 8.48 1.26 10.08
C PHE A 7 9.48 0.30 9.43
N ASP A 8 9.46 -0.93 9.88
CA ASP A 8 10.45 -1.92 9.46
C ASP A 8 10.11 -2.47 8.09
N VAL A 9 10.75 -1.92 7.09
CA VAL A 9 10.49 -2.28 5.70
C VAL A 9 10.81 -3.73 5.42
N ARG A 10 11.88 -4.23 6.03
CA ARG A 10 12.27 -5.62 5.83
C ARG A 10 11.20 -6.55 6.36
N GLU A 11 10.63 -6.20 7.51
CA GLU A 11 9.59 -7.00 8.11
C GLU A 11 8.33 -7.01 7.22
N ILE A 12 7.96 -5.85 6.69
CA ILE A 12 6.83 -5.76 5.77
C ILE A 12 7.07 -6.66 4.56
N ARG A 13 8.27 -6.59 4.00
CA ARG A 13 8.62 -7.40 2.85
C ARG A 13 8.53 -8.89 3.15
N ARG A 14 9.03 -9.29 4.32
CA ARG A 14 8.99 -10.71 4.70
C ARG A 14 7.56 -11.20 4.86
N LYS A 15 6.71 -10.39 5.46
CA LYS A 15 5.31 -10.77 5.65
C LYS A 15 4.60 -10.96 4.32
N LEU A 16 5.03 -10.22 3.31
CA LEU A 16 4.43 -10.34 1.98
C LEU A 16 5.02 -11.51 1.18
N GLY A 17 6.08 -12.13 1.71
CA GLY A 17 6.70 -13.25 1.02
C GLY A 17 7.48 -12.85 -0.22
N LEU A 18 7.98 -11.63 -0.26
CA LEU A 18 8.68 -11.12 -1.43
C LEU A 18 10.18 -10.98 -1.16
N ASN A 19 10.99 -11.21 -2.20
CA ASN A 19 12.41 -10.92 -2.08
C ASN A 19 12.63 -9.43 -2.37
N GLN A 20 13.87 -8.96 -2.19
CA GLN A 20 14.16 -7.53 -2.37
C GLN A 20 13.83 -7.04 -3.77
N SER A 21 14.20 -7.81 -4.77
CA SER A 21 13.93 -7.38 -6.13
C SER A 21 12.45 -7.24 -6.41
N GLN A 22 11.66 -8.23 -5.97
CA GLN A 22 10.21 -8.21 -6.18
C GLN A 22 9.56 -7.05 -5.46
N PHE A 23 9.96 -6.86 -4.20
CA PHE A 23 9.34 -5.83 -3.36
C PHE A 23 9.62 -4.43 -3.88
N TRP A 24 10.89 -4.14 -4.11
CA TRP A 24 11.29 -2.78 -4.47
C TRP A 24 10.96 -2.42 -5.91
N SER A 25 11.01 -3.38 -6.82
CA SER A 25 10.70 -3.08 -8.21
C SER A 25 9.23 -2.68 -8.41
N LYS A 26 8.35 -3.11 -7.52
CA LYS A 26 6.94 -2.73 -7.63
C LYS A 26 6.74 -1.23 -7.47
N ILE A 27 7.66 -0.55 -6.82
CA ILE A 27 7.56 0.89 -6.65
C ILE A 27 8.67 1.64 -7.39
N GLY A 28 9.31 0.94 -8.33
CA GLY A 28 10.29 1.60 -9.21
C GLY A 28 11.67 1.79 -8.60
N VAL A 29 11.98 1.05 -7.54
CA VAL A 29 13.29 1.13 -6.91
C VAL A 29 14.08 -0.12 -7.27
N THR A 30 15.37 0.06 -7.59
CA THR A 30 16.21 -1.08 -7.92
C THR A 30 16.50 -1.91 -6.67
N GLN A 31 16.92 -3.15 -6.88
CA GLN A 31 17.25 -4.00 -5.74
C GLN A 31 18.37 -3.39 -4.91
N SER A 32 19.40 -2.85 -5.56
CA SER A 32 20.51 -2.27 -4.80
C SER A 32 20.08 -1.03 -4.03
N GLY A 33 19.19 -0.21 -4.61
CA GLY A 33 18.62 0.91 -3.86
C GLY A 33 17.81 0.44 -2.68
N GLY A 34 16.99 -0.57 -2.89
CA GLY A 34 16.18 -1.14 -1.81
C GLY A 34 17.02 -1.75 -0.71
N SER A 35 18.10 -2.42 -1.11
CA SER A 35 19.00 -3.01 -0.13
C SER A 35 19.60 -1.94 0.79
N ARG A 36 19.94 -0.79 0.22
CA ARG A 36 20.46 0.31 1.04
C ARG A 36 19.42 0.83 2.01
N TYR A 37 18.18 0.97 1.54
CA TYR A 37 17.10 1.41 2.42
C TYR A 37 16.89 0.42 3.56
N GLU A 38 16.93 -0.87 3.26
CA GLU A 38 16.77 -1.88 4.31
C GLU A 38 17.94 -1.89 5.27
N SER A 39 19.10 -1.38 4.85
CA SER A 39 20.27 -1.30 5.68
C SER A 39 20.36 -0.03 6.50
N GLY A 40 19.38 0.84 6.40
CA GLY A 40 19.32 2.01 7.25
C GLY A 40 19.41 3.35 6.56
N ARG A 41 19.54 3.38 5.23
CA ARG A 41 19.56 4.65 4.53
C ARG A 41 18.18 5.30 4.61
N ASN A 42 18.15 6.62 4.76
CA ASN A 42 16.88 7.34 4.79
C ASN A 42 16.08 7.09 3.54
N ILE A 43 14.79 6.82 3.72
CA ILE A 43 13.90 6.61 2.60
C ILE A 43 13.22 7.95 2.27
N PRO A 44 13.37 8.45 1.05
CA PRO A 44 12.74 9.72 0.67
C PRO A 44 11.23 9.65 0.82
N ARG A 45 10.61 10.79 1.12
CA ARG A 45 9.17 10.84 1.32
C ARG A 45 8.34 10.25 0.17
N PRO A 46 8.67 10.56 -1.09
CA PRO A 46 7.90 9.94 -2.19
C PRO A 46 7.98 8.42 -2.18
N VAL A 47 9.15 7.87 -1.86
CA VAL A 47 9.30 6.43 -1.79
C VAL A 47 8.51 5.87 -0.62
N GLN A 48 8.50 6.57 0.52
CA GLN A 48 7.68 6.17 1.66
C GLN A 48 6.21 6.14 1.29
N ALA A 49 5.74 7.14 0.56
CA ALA A 49 4.34 7.19 0.14
C ALA A 49 4.00 6.01 -0.76
N LEU A 50 4.88 5.68 -1.68
CA LEU A 50 4.66 4.53 -2.56
C LEU A 50 4.69 3.22 -1.80
N LEU A 51 5.59 3.11 -0.83
CA LEU A 51 5.63 1.92 0.03
C LEU A 51 4.28 1.72 0.72
N ARG A 52 3.72 2.79 1.26
CA ARG A 52 2.45 2.69 1.95
C ARG A 52 1.33 2.30 1.01
N LEU A 53 1.24 2.96 -0.13
CA LEU A 53 0.16 2.68 -1.08
C LEU A 53 0.23 1.28 -1.65
N VAL A 54 1.41 0.86 -2.06
CA VAL A 54 1.56 -0.41 -2.76
C VAL A 54 1.64 -1.59 -1.81
N HIS A 55 2.41 -1.46 -0.74
CA HIS A 55 2.69 -2.60 0.11
C HIS A 55 1.85 -2.67 1.38
N ILE A 56 1.49 -1.54 1.94
CA ILE A 56 0.65 -1.54 3.15
C ILE A 56 -0.82 -1.51 2.77
N GLU A 57 -1.22 -0.60 1.90
CA GLU A 57 -2.62 -0.53 1.47
C GLU A 57 -2.94 -1.54 0.38
N GLN A 58 -1.92 -2.14 -0.24
CA GLN A 58 -2.09 -3.17 -1.26
C GLN A 58 -2.85 -2.65 -2.49
N ILE A 59 -2.55 -1.44 -2.90
CA ILE A 59 -3.20 -0.82 -4.04
C ILE A 59 -2.33 -1.02 -5.29
N ASP A 60 -2.96 -1.45 -6.38
CA ASP A 60 -2.28 -1.54 -7.66
C ASP A 60 -2.28 -0.15 -8.28
N ILE A 61 -1.16 0.55 -8.16
CA ILE A 61 -1.10 1.95 -8.61
C ILE A 61 -1.29 2.11 -10.11
N ASN A 62 -1.16 1.03 -10.86
CA ASN A 62 -1.39 1.10 -12.31
C ASN A 62 -2.86 1.10 -12.66
N LYS A 63 -3.71 0.74 -11.72
CA LYS A 63 -5.16 0.69 -11.94
C LYS A 63 -5.92 1.83 -11.28
N VAL A 64 -5.22 2.66 -10.50
CA VAL A 64 -5.87 3.76 -9.81
C VAL A 64 -6.19 4.87 -10.78
N LYS A 65 -7.43 5.35 -10.76
CA LYS A 65 -7.86 6.44 -11.60
C LYS A 65 -8.47 7.54 -10.75
N LYS A 66 -8.26 8.77 -11.18
CA LYS A 66 -8.77 9.93 -10.46
C LYS A 66 -10.26 9.83 -10.20
N GLU A 67 -11.03 9.43 -11.21
CA GLU A 67 -12.47 9.39 -11.06
C GLU A 67 -12.92 8.36 -10.04
N ASP A 68 -12.20 7.25 -9.92
CA ASP A 68 -12.55 6.23 -8.93
C ASP A 68 -12.35 6.78 -7.53
N VAL A 69 -11.25 7.50 -7.33
CA VAL A 69 -10.98 8.10 -6.03
C VAL A 69 -12.00 9.19 -5.73
N GLU A 70 -12.35 10.00 -6.72
CA GLU A 70 -13.34 11.05 -6.55
C GLU A 70 -14.70 10.49 -6.16
N VAL A 71 -15.10 9.38 -6.77
CA VAL A 71 -16.37 8.76 -6.43
C VAL A 71 -16.35 8.26 -4.98
N ALA A 72 -15.24 7.65 -4.59
CA ALA A 72 -15.12 7.17 -3.22
C ALA A 72 -15.20 8.32 -2.22
N GLU A 73 -14.52 9.42 -2.51
CA GLU A 73 -14.54 10.58 -1.62
C GLU A 73 -15.90 11.24 -1.59
N PHE A 74 -16.56 11.33 -2.74
CA PHE A 74 -17.89 11.91 -2.82
C PHE A 74 -18.88 11.09 -1.99
N LEU A 75 -18.85 9.78 -2.16
CA LEU A 75 -19.73 8.89 -1.43
C LEU A 75 -19.49 8.98 0.06
N LYS A 76 -18.23 8.99 0.45
CA LYS A 76 -17.87 9.08 1.86
C LYS A 76 -18.41 10.36 2.50
N ALA A 77 -18.38 11.48 1.77
CA ALA A 77 -18.84 12.75 2.27
C ALA A 77 -20.36 12.88 2.23
N SER A 78 -20.99 12.40 1.16
CA SER A 78 -22.42 12.61 0.96
C SER A 78 -23.29 11.55 1.62
N ASN A 79 -22.77 10.34 1.77
CA ASN A 79 -23.55 9.26 2.38
C ASN A 79 -22.61 8.32 3.16
N PRO A 80 -22.13 8.78 4.32
CA PRO A 80 -21.16 7.99 5.09
C PRO A 80 -21.68 6.63 5.54
N ASP A 81 -22.97 6.49 5.77
CA ASP A 81 -23.52 5.21 6.20
C ASP A 81 -23.45 4.20 5.06
N LEU A 82 -23.82 4.61 3.87
CA LEU A 82 -23.69 3.73 2.71
C LEU A 82 -22.24 3.40 2.44
N PHE A 83 -21.35 4.37 2.59
CA PHE A 83 -19.93 4.13 2.41
C PHE A 83 -19.43 3.04 3.36
N LYS A 84 -19.84 3.10 4.63
CA LYS A 84 -19.47 2.07 5.60
C LYS A 84 -19.98 0.69 5.21
N THR A 85 -21.21 0.63 4.76
CA THR A 85 -21.80 -0.63 4.33
C THR A 85 -21.04 -1.21 3.16
N LEU A 86 -20.75 -0.38 2.17
CA LEU A 86 -20.03 -0.82 0.99
C LEU A 86 -18.61 -1.25 1.33
N LYS A 87 -17.98 -0.59 2.29
CA LYS A 87 -16.65 -1.00 2.75
C LYS A 87 -16.68 -2.41 3.29
N LYS A 88 -17.69 -2.72 4.09
CA LYS A 88 -17.82 -4.05 4.65
C LYS A 88 -18.03 -5.10 3.57
N GLU A 89 -18.89 -4.77 2.60
CA GLU A 89 -19.16 -5.69 1.51
C GLU A 89 -17.92 -5.92 0.65
N ALA A 90 -17.18 -4.85 0.38
CA ALA A 90 -15.95 -4.99 -0.41
C ALA A 90 -14.93 -5.84 0.32
N ARG A 91 -14.81 -5.66 1.64
CA ARG A 91 -13.89 -6.43 2.44
C ARG A 91 -14.27 -7.91 2.45
N ALA A 92 -15.56 -8.20 2.57
CA ALA A 92 -16.04 -9.57 2.56
C ALA A 92 -15.75 -10.23 1.22
N LYS A 93 -15.96 -9.49 0.14
CA LYS A 93 -15.69 -10.01 -1.20
C LYS A 93 -14.21 -10.33 -1.38
N ARG A 94 -13.35 -9.45 -0.87
CA ARG A 94 -11.90 -9.66 -0.94
C ARG A 94 -11.50 -10.90 -0.18
N LYS A 95 -12.10 -11.12 1.00
CA LYS A 95 -11.81 -12.32 1.79
C LYS A 95 -12.23 -13.59 1.06
N GLU A 96 -13.38 -13.55 0.42
CA GLU A 96 -13.82 -14.69 -0.37
C GLU A 96 -12.79 -15.06 -1.43
N ARG A 97 -12.27 -14.05 -2.12
CA ARG A 97 -11.30 -14.30 -3.18
C ARG A 97 -9.99 -14.84 -2.65
N THR A 98 -9.56 -14.36 -1.49
CA THR A 98 -8.28 -14.78 -0.96
C THR A 98 -8.36 -16.09 -0.21
N SER A 99 -9.54 -16.53 0.17
CA SER A 99 -9.66 -17.80 0.89
C SER A 99 -9.76 -18.98 -0.06
N ARG A 100 -9.71 -18.75 -1.35
CA ARG A 100 -9.74 -19.85 -2.33
C ARG A 100 -8.31 -20.30 -2.72
#